data_7d0b31be073d728e029dd2607e18c642
#
_entry.id   7d0b31be073d728e029dd2607e18c642
#
_cell.length_a   1.000
_cell.length_b   1.000
_cell.length_c   1.000
_cell.angle_alpha   90.00
_cell.angle_beta   90.00
_cell.angle_gamma   90.00
#
_symmetry.space_group_name_H-M   'P 1'
#
loop_
_entity.id
_entity.type
_entity.pdbx_description
1 polymer ?
#
loop_
_entity_poly.entity_id
_entity_poly.type
_entity_poly.pdbx_seq_one_letter_code
_entity_poly.pdbx_strand_id
1 'polypeptide(L)'
;MKEAVLPDFPYAALAEVVIAAEASAAFERLIESGDVDQLADRRQIAGLRAGLEIPARDYLKAMRARRLIQEALGKLFVDYDLLVSPARFGPATRIADPVDGEPERSKPSQRGLSDLCAAGNLAGLPALFLPCGFADGLPVGIQVVSRPLMEALLIAYGREFQKRTDWHRRRPPASK
;
A
#
# COMPACT_ATOMS: atom_id res chain seq x y z
N MET A 1 13.91 2.10 19.39
CA MET A 1 13.26 1.43 18.25
C MET A 1 13.50 -0.06 18.41
N LYS A 2 12.48 -0.89 18.28
CA LYS A 2 12.57 -2.35 18.35
C LYS A 2 12.09 -2.94 17.04
N GLU A 3 12.62 -4.08 16.64
CA GLU A 3 12.11 -4.83 15.50
C GLU A 3 10.72 -5.39 15.83
N ALA A 4 9.80 -5.29 14.87
CA ALA A 4 8.46 -5.84 14.97
C ALA A 4 8.28 -6.89 13.87
N VAL A 5 7.65 -8.00 14.23
CA VAL A 5 7.29 -9.07 13.29
C VAL A 5 5.79 -9.00 13.07
N LEU A 6 5.37 -8.86 11.81
CA LEU A 6 3.95 -8.91 11.46
C LEU A 6 3.41 -10.34 11.67
N PRO A 7 2.17 -10.50 12.15
CA PRO A 7 1.48 -11.77 12.18
C PRO A 7 1.48 -12.43 10.80
N ASP A 8 1.56 -13.76 10.77
CA ASP A 8 1.64 -14.50 9.50
C ASP A 8 0.27 -14.66 8.86
N PHE A 9 0.02 -13.88 7.78
CA PHE A 9 -1.17 -13.94 6.95
C PHE A 9 -0.80 -13.72 5.48
N PRO A 10 -1.58 -14.23 4.53
CA PRO A 10 -1.39 -13.96 3.10
C PRO A 10 -1.96 -12.58 2.71
N TYR A 11 -1.40 -11.50 3.28
CA TYR A 11 -1.93 -10.14 3.17
C TYR A 11 -2.18 -9.69 1.74
N ALA A 12 -1.20 -9.88 0.85
CA ALA A 12 -1.29 -9.43 -0.54
C ALA A 12 -2.45 -10.14 -1.27
N ALA A 13 -2.55 -11.47 -1.13
CA ALA A 13 -3.60 -12.23 -1.79
C ALA A 13 -5.01 -11.88 -1.26
N LEU A 14 -5.14 -11.65 0.04
CA LEU A 14 -6.43 -11.22 0.62
C LEU A 14 -6.81 -9.81 0.20
N ALA A 15 -5.84 -8.89 0.17
CA ALA A 15 -6.06 -7.52 -0.30
C ALA A 15 -6.46 -7.50 -1.78
N GLU A 16 -5.81 -8.33 -2.61
CA GLU A 16 -6.11 -8.44 -4.03
C GLU A 16 -7.57 -8.86 -4.27
N VAL A 17 -8.06 -9.88 -3.57
CA VAL A 17 -9.46 -10.32 -3.69
C VAL A 17 -10.43 -9.20 -3.31
N VAL A 18 -10.19 -8.49 -2.19
CA VAL A 18 -11.07 -7.41 -1.74
C VAL A 18 -11.03 -6.24 -2.73
N ILE A 19 -9.84 -5.79 -3.12
CA ILE A 19 -9.67 -4.67 -4.05
C ILE A 19 -10.29 -4.99 -5.40
N ALA A 20 -10.05 -6.17 -5.96
CA ALA A 20 -10.56 -6.54 -7.28
C ALA A 20 -12.09 -6.61 -7.29
N ALA A 21 -12.71 -7.21 -6.27
CA ALA A 21 -14.16 -7.29 -6.18
C ALA A 21 -14.81 -5.90 -6.00
N GLU A 22 -14.28 -5.10 -5.08
CA GLU A 22 -14.82 -3.77 -4.81
C GLU A 22 -14.58 -2.79 -5.97
N ALA A 23 -13.40 -2.84 -6.62
CA ALA A 23 -13.10 -2.01 -7.78
C ALA A 23 -14.02 -2.36 -8.97
N SER A 24 -14.23 -3.65 -9.24
CA SER A 24 -15.11 -4.08 -10.33
C SER A 24 -16.56 -3.66 -10.10
N ALA A 25 -17.04 -3.74 -8.88
CA ALA A 25 -18.37 -3.25 -8.51
C ALA A 25 -18.47 -1.72 -8.62
N ALA A 26 -17.43 -0.99 -8.18
CA ALA A 26 -17.41 0.48 -8.25
C ALA A 26 -17.34 1.00 -9.70
N PHE A 27 -16.66 0.28 -10.58
CA PHE A 27 -16.47 0.64 -11.99
C PHE A 27 -17.35 -0.18 -12.95
N GLU A 28 -18.41 -0.83 -12.46
CA GLU A 28 -19.31 -1.66 -13.25
C GLU A 28 -19.79 -0.95 -14.52
N ARG A 29 -20.28 0.30 -14.41
CA ARG A 29 -20.75 1.08 -15.57
C ARG A 29 -19.66 1.33 -16.61
N LEU A 30 -18.42 1.57 -16.18
CA LEU A 30 -17.27 1.77 -17.08
C LEU A 30 -16.95 0.48 -17.84
N ILE A 31 -17.11 -0.67 -17.17
CA ILE A 31 -16.89 -1.99 -17.78
C ILE A 31 -18.01 -2.32 -18.77
N GLU A 32 -19.26 -2.11 -18.39
CA GLU A 32 -20.44 -2.41 -19.20
C GLU A 32 -20.56 -1.53 -20.44
N SER A 33 -20.18 -0.23 -20.35
CA SER A 33 -20.17 0.66 -21.52
C SER A 33 -19.07 0.33 -22.52
N GLY A 34 -18.05 -0.43 -22.12
CA GLY A 34 -16.87 -0.69 -22.94
C GLY A 34 -15.81 0.43 -22.87
N ASP A 35 -16.07 1.55 -22.19
CA ASP A 35 -15.11 2.65 -22.05
C ASP A 35 -13.86 2.24 -21.27
N VAL A 36 -13.93 1.16 -20.50
CA VAL A 36 -12.78 0.54 -19.83
C VAL A 36 -11.63 0.24 -20.81
N ASP A 37 -11.89 0.00 -22.08
CA ASP A 37 -10.89 -0.28 -23.12
C ASP A 37 -10.06 0.95 -23.52
N GLN A 38 -10.50 2.15 -23.11
CA GLN A 38 -9.78 3.40 -23.34
C GLN A 38 -8.70 3.67 -22.27
N LEU A 39 -8.63 2.86 -21.20
CA LEU A 39 -7.59 2.98 -20.20
C LEU A 39 -6.22 2.62 -20.78
N ALA A 40 -5.19 3.38 -20.39
CA ALA A 40 -3.82 3.17 -20.85
C ALA A 40 -3.19 1.87 -20.31
N ASP A 41 -3.57 1.46 -19.11
CA ASP A 41 -3.04 0.26 -18.44
C ASP A 41 -3.89 -0.97 -18.75
N ARG A 42 -3.37 -1.84 -19.62
CA ARG A 42 -4.03 -3.09 -20.02
C ARG A 42 -4.23 -4.08 -18.87
N ARG A 43 -3.36 -4.04 -17.86
CA ARG A 43 -3.52 -4.89 -16.66
C ARG A 43 -4.68 -4.40 -15.81
N GLN A 44 -4.86 -3.10 -15.68
CA GLN A 44 -6.01 -2.54 -14.99
C GLN A 44 -7.31 -2.95 -15.68
N ILE A 45 -7.36 -2.90 -17.01
CA ILE A 45 -8.51 -3.39 -17.80
C ILE A 45 -8.81 -4.86 -17.49
N ALA A 46 -7.78 -5.71 -17.59
CA ALA A 46 -7.92 -7.14 -17.31
C ALA A 46 -8.34 -7.40 -15.86
N GLY A 47 -7.75 -6.68 -14.90
CA GLY A 47 -8.06 -6.81 -13.49
C GLY A 47 -9.49 -6.40 -13.14
N LEU A 48 -9.99 -5.31 -13.71
CA LEU A 48 -11.37 -4.85 -13.53
C LEU A 48 -12.38 -5.86 -14.07
N ARG A 49 -12.12 -6.45 -15.23
CA ARG A 49 -12.99 -7.49 -15.81
C ARG A 49 -12.94 -8.78 -15.00
N ALA A 50 -11.75 -9.24 -14.62
CA ALA A 50 -11.59 -10.44 -13.81
C ALA A 50 -12.24 -10.33 -12.44
N GLY A 51 -12.30 -9.13 -11.87
CA GLY A 51 -12.92 -8.88 -10.58
C GLY A 51 -14.44 -9.16 -10.57
N LEU A 52 -15.13 -9.02 -11.70
CA LEU A 52 -16.55 -9.38 -11.83
C LEU A 52 -16.80 -10.89 -11.66
N GLU A 53 -15.79 -11.72 -11.94
CA GLU A 53 -15.87 -13.17 -11.84
C GLU A 53 -15.52 -13.71 -10.45
N ILE A 54 -15.18 -12.85 -9.49
CA ILE A 54 -14.84 -13.28 -8.12
C ILE A 54 -16.11 -13.81 -7.43
N PRO A 55 -16.11 -15.08 -7.02
CA PRO A 55 -17.29 -15.64 -6.32
C PRO A 55 -17.51 -14.93 -4.98
N ALA A 56 -18.76 -14.61 -4.66
CA ALA A 56 -19.13 -13.98 -3.39
C ALA A 56 -18.57 -14.73 -2.17
N ARG A 57 -18.46 -16.07 -2.24
CA ARG A 57 -17.87 -16.89 -1.16
C ARG A 57 -16.41 -16.54 -0.89
N ASP A 58 -15.64 -16.18 -1.94
CA ASP A 58 -14.20 -15.91 -1.77
C ASP A 58 -14.00 -14.48 -1.22
N TYR A 59 -14.80 -13.52 -1.66
CA TYR A 59 -14.87 -12.20 -1.03
C TYR A 59 -15.25 -12.31 0.46
N LEU A 60 -16.27 -13.09 0.81
CA LEU A 60 -16.68 -13.30 2.20
C LEU A 60 -15.62 -13.98 3.06
N LYS A 61 -14.84 -14.92 2.49
CA LYS A 61 -13.67 -15.51 3.17
C LYS A 61 -12.59 -14.47 3.43
N ALA A 62 -12.28 -13.62 2.44
CA ALA A 62 -11.31 -12.54 2.59
C ALA A 62 -11.76 -11.54 3.67
N MET A 63 -13.03 -11.19 3.74
CA MET A 63 -13.58 -10.31 4.78
C MET A 63 -13.54 -10.93 6.19
N ARG A 64 -13.70 -12.24 6.31
CA ARG A 64 -13.51 -12.96 7.59
C ARG A 64 -12.02 -12.96 8.00
N ALA A 65 -11.12 -13.23 7.07
CA ALA A 65 -9.68 -13.16 7.31
C ALA A 65 -9.24 -11.74 7.70
N ARG A 66 -9.80 -10.71 7.06
CA ARG A 66 -9.60 -9.30 7.42
C ARG A 66 -9.85 -9.04 8.91
N ARG A 67 -10.93 -9.60 9.48
CA ARG A 67 -11.23 -9.46 10.91
C ARG A 67 -10.13 -10.07 11.79
N LEU A 68 -9.64 -11.27 11.42
CA LEU A 68 -8.55 -11.91 12.16
C LEU A 68 -7.26 -11.09 12.09
N ILE A 69 -6.98 -10.47 10.94
CA ILE A 69 -5.85 -9.56 10.76
C ILE A 69 -6.00 -8.33 11.68
N GLN A 70 -7.18 -7.72 11.73
CA GLN A 70 -7.46 -6.59 12.62
C GLN A 70 -7.21 -6.94 14.09
N GLU A 71 -7.66 -8.11 14.54
CA GLU A 71 -7.45 -8.60 15.91
C GLU A 71 -5.96 -8.85 16.19
N ALA A 72 -5.24 -9.46 15.26
CA ALA A 72 -3.82 -9.76 15.40
C ALA A 72 -2.94 -8.49 15.41
N LEU A 73 -3.23 -7.53 14.53
CA LEU A 73 -2.55 -6.23 14.52
C LEU A 73 -2.91 -5.39 15.75
N GLY A 74 -4.15 -5.47 16.22
CA GLY A 74 -4.54 -4.84 17.49
C GLY A 74 -3.70 -5.32 18.67
N LYS A 75 -3.38 -6.62 18.73
CA LYS A 75 -2.46 -7.19 19.74
C LYS A 75 -1.03 -6.67 19.56
N LEU A 76 -0.55 -6.58 18.32
CA LEU A 76 0.78 -6.04 18.03
C LEU A 76 0.91 -4.59 18.53
N PHE A 77 -0.10 -3.76 18.32
CA PHE A 77 -0.14 -2.38 18.77
C PHE A 77 -0.32 -2.18 20.29
N VAL A 78 -0.38 -3.24 21.09
CA VAL A 78 -0.23 -3.15 22.55
C VAL A 78 1.21 -2.81 22.93
N ASP A 79 2.18 -3.34 22.16
CA ASP A 79 3.62 -3.20 22.42
C ASP A 79 4.29 -2.07 21.62
N TYR A 80 3.59 -1.54 20.59
CA TYR A 80 4.13 -0.54 19.69
C TYR A 80 3.14 0.59 19.45
N ASP A 81 3.60 1.84 19.56
CA ASP A 81 2.79 3.01 19.20
C ASP A 81 2.72 3.22 17.70
N LEU A 82 3.84 2.95 17.00
CA LEU A 82 4.04 3.14 15.57
C LEU A 82 4.85 2.00 14.99
N LEU A 83 4.47 1.59 13.77
CA LEU A 83 5.27 0.71 12.92
C LEU A 83 5.89 1.55 11.79
N VAL A 84 7.17 1.35 11.54
CA VAL A 84 7.92 2.10 10.52
C VAL A 84 8.55 1.13 9.55
N SER A 85 8.40 1.38 8.25
CA SER A 85 9.10 0.63 7.21
C SER A 85 9.43 1.53 6.02
N PRO A 86 10.30 1.12 5.09
CA PRO A 86 10.40 1.79 3.80
C PRO A 86 9.04 1.86 3.10
N ALA A 87 8.79 2.96 2.38
CA ALA A 87 7.54 3.15 1.66
C ALA A 87 7.46 2.30 0.39
N ARG A 88 8.61 2.04 -0.24
CA ARG A 88 8.79 1.21 -1.45
C ARG A 88 10.15 0.53 -1.42
N PHE A 89 10.32 -0.47 -2.29
CA PHE A 89 11.57 -1.21 -2.47
C PHE A 89 12.65 -0.48 -3.28
N GLY A 90 12.39 0.73 -3.73
CA GLY A 90 13.33 1.50 -4.52
C GLY A 90 12.77 2.87 -4.91
N PRO A 91 13.49 3.61 -5.72
CA PRO A 91 13.05 4.89 -6.26
C PRO A 91 11.88 4.70 -7.23
N ALA A 92 11.34 5.81 -7.73
CA ALA A 92 10.31 5.80 -8.76
C ALA A 92 10.81 5.07 -10.03
N THR A 93 9.91 4.40 -10.74
CA THR A 93 10.16 3.82 -12.06
C THR A 93 10.42 4.91 -13.09
N ARG A 94 11.15 4.61 -14.16
CA ARG A 94 11.39 5.56 -15.24
C ARG A 94 10.11 5.84 -16.00
N ILE A 95 9.92 7.08 -16.47
CA ILE A 95 8.74 7.45 -17.28
C ILE A 95 8.69 6.65 -18.59
N ALA A 96 9.85 6.27 -19.13
CA ALA A 96 9.95 5.45 -20.35
C ALA A 96 9.57 3.98 -20.14
N ASP A 97 9.50 3.50 -18.90
CA ASP A 97 9.14 2.11 -18.63
C ASP A 97 7.63 1.95 -18.87
N PRO A 98 7.18 0.88 -19.55
CA PRO A 98 5.76 0.64 -19.78
C PRO A 98 4.97 0.57 -18.47
N VAL A 99 3.79 1.21 -18.42
CA VAL A 99 2.91 1.18 -17.26
C VAL A 99 2.46 -0.25 -16.94
N ASP A 100 2.24 -1.04 -18.00
CA ASP A 100 1.87 -2.45 -17.96
C ASP A 100 3.07 -3.41 -17.96
N GLY A 101 4.30 -2.89 -17.75
CA GLY A 101 5.53 -3.69 -17.62
C GLY A 101 5.46 -4.71 -16.48
N GLU A 102 6.09 -5.89 -16.61
CA GLU A 102 6.12 -6.89 -15.53
C GLU A 102 6.67 -6.26 -14.24
N PRO A 103 5.94 -6.29 -13.11
CA PRO A 103 6.49 -5.84 -11.85
C PRO A 103 7.70 -6.71 -11.52
N GLU A 104 8.80 -6.08 -11.17
CA GLU A 104 9.93 -6.80 -10.62
C GLU A 104 9.42 -7.61 -9.41
N ARG A 105 9.39 -8.93 -9.56
CA ARG A 105 8.88 -9.82 -8.50
C ARG A 105 9.70 -9.56 -7.24
N SER A 106 9.04 -9.08 -6.21
CA SER A 106 9.68 -8.85 -4.92
C SER A 106 10.41 -10.12 -4.48
N LYS A 107 11.71 -10.00 -4.26
CA LYS A 107 12.52 -11.09 -3.73
C LYS A 107 11.95 -11.56 -2.39
N PRO A 108 12.06 -12.85 -2.02
CA PRO A 108 11.51 -13.36 -0.76
C PRO A 108 11.92 -12.57 0.49
N SER A 109 13.11 -11.96 0.47
CA SER A 109 13.61 -11.08 1.54
C SER A 109 12.87 -9.75 1.67
N GLN A 110 11.97 -9.42 0.75
CA GLN A 110 11.22 -8.16 0.72
C GLN A 110 9.77 -8.31 1.22
N ARG A 111 9.35 -9.53 1.62
CA ARG A 111 7.98 -9.80 2.05
C ARG A 111 7.49 -8.88 3.16
N GLY A 112 8.25 -8.69 4.22
CA GLY A 112 7.83 -7.88 5.36
C GLY A 112 7.50 -6.41 5.04
N LEU A 113 8.06 -5.83 3.98
CA LEU A 113 7.85 -4.43 3.61
C LEU A 113 6.55 -4.23 2.80
N SER A 114 6.29 -5.11 1.82
CA SER A 114 5.03 -5.09 1.06
C SER A 114 3.84 -5.49 1.94
N ASP A 115 4.08 -6.37 2.91
CA ASP A 115 3.05 -6.89 3.79
C ASP A 115 2.47 -5.81 4.71
N LEU A 116 3.27 -4.86 5.21
CA LEU A 116 2.75 -3.78 6.07
C LEU A 116 1.74 -2.89 5.33
N CYS A 117 1.95 -2.61 4.04
CA CYS A 117 0.99 -1.84 3.24
C CYS A 117 -0.33 -2.62 3.06
N ALA A 118 -0.25 -3.88 2.64
CA ALA A 118 -1.43 -4.72 2.45
C ALA A 118 -2.16 -5.00 3.78
N ALA A 119 -1.42 -5.26 4.86
CA ALA A 119 -1.95 -5.43 6.20
C ALA A 119 -2.67 -4.18 6.71
N GLY A 120 -2.06 -3.00 6.50
CA GLY A 120 -2.63 -1.72 6.86
C GLY A 120 -3.93 -1.43 6.11
N ASN A 121 -3.96 -1.66 4.81
CA ASN A 121 -5.15 -1.50 3.98
C ASN A 121 -6.28 -2.43 4.44
N LEU A 122 -5.99 -3.71 4.65
CA LEU A 122 -6.97 -4.67 5.14
C LEU A 122 -7.47 -4.33 6.53
N ALA A 123 -6.61 -3.90 7.43
CA ALA A 123 -6.98 -3.58 8.80
C ALA A 123 -7.64 -2.20 8.96
N GLY A 124 -7.53 -1.32 7.97
CA GLY A 124 -8.03 0.05 8.06
C GLY A 124 -7.15 0.92 8.97
N LEU A 125 -5.83 0.74 8.89
CA LEU A 125 -4.88 1.49 9.70
C LEU A 125 -4.51 2.81 9.02
N PRO A 126 -4.42 3.91 9.77
CA PRO A 126 -3.89 5.16 9.24
C PRO A 126 -2.39 5.06 9.00
N ALA A 127 -1.93 5.66 7.91
CA ALA A 127 -0.53 5.69 7.52
C ALA A 127 -0.10 7.07 7.08
N LEU A 128 1.16 7.41 7.39
CA LEU A 128 1.82 8.64 6.97
C LEU A 128 3.06 8.28 6.16
N PHE A 129 3.19 8.87 4.96
CA PHE A 129 4.38 8.75 4.13
C PHE A 129 5.24 10.01 4.24
N LEU A 130 6.53 9.83 4.47
CA LEU A 130 7.48 10.92 4.64
C LEU A 130 8.69 10.71 3.73
N PRO A 131 9.15 11.75 3.00
CA PRO A 131 10.42 11.67 2.30
C PRO A 131 11.55 11.57 3.32
N CYS A 132 12.50 10.67 3.12
CA CYS A 132 13.58 10.41 4.07
C CYS A 132 14.99 10.37 3.46
N GLY A 133 15.12 10.65 2.17
CA GLY A 133 16.40 10.66 1.49
C GLY A 133 16.29 10.56 -0.01
N PHE A 134 17.42 10.21 -0.64
CA PHE A 134 17.53 9.97 -2.06
C PHE A 134 18.30 8.67 -2.32
N ALA A 135 17.88 7.95 -3.36
CA ALA A 135 18.59 6.82 -3.92
C ALA A 135 18.68 7.06 -5.44
N ASP A 136 19.89 6.97 -5.99
CA ASP A 136 20.16 7.24 -7.42
C ASP A 136 19.62 8.59 -7.92
N GLY A 137 19.64 9.61 -7.04
CA GLY A 137 19.14 10.95 -7.35
C GLY A 137 17.62 11.10 -7.27
N LEU A 138 16.86 10.05 -6.99
CA LEU A 138 15.41 10.04 -6.85
C LEU A 138 15.00 9.99 -5.38
N PRO A 139 13.89 10.65 -4.98
CA PRO A 139 13.44 10.63 -3.60
C PRO A 139 12.97 9.24 -3.17
N VAL A 140 13.29 8.89 -1.93
CA VAL A 140 12.80 7.71 -1.24
C VAL A 140 12.09 8.10 0.05
N GLY A 141 11.19 7.25 0.52
CA GLY A 141 10.35 7.55 1.68
C GLY A 141 10.20 6.40 2.65
N ILE A 142 9.72 6.75 3.81
CA ILE A 142 9.25 5.81 4.84
C ILE A 142 7.74 5.91 4.98
N GLN A 143 7.13 4.81 5.33
CA GLN A 143 5.76 4.77 5.84
C GLN A 143 5.77 4.57 7.36
N VAL A 144 4.87 5.27 8.02
CA VAL A 144 4.64 5.18 9.45
C VAL A 144 3.17 4.84 9.65
N VAL A 145 2.89 3.76 10.33
CA VAL A 145 1.55 3.22 10.52
C VAL A 145 1.22 3.17 12.00
N SER A 146 0.00 3.50 12.37
CA SER A 146 -0.50 3.41 13.75
C SER A 146 -1.80 2.62 13.84
N ARG A 147 -2.24 2.37 15.06
CA ARG A 147 -3.58 1.80 15.30
C ARG A 147 -4.68 2.74 14.80
N PRO A 148 -5.90 2.23 14.55
CA PRO A 148 -7.01 3.04 14.07
C PRO A 148 -7.27 4.27 14.94
N LEU A 149 -7.69 5.37 14.31
CA LEU A 149 -8.07 6.64 14.95
C LEU A 149 -6.91 7.37 15.65
N MET A 150 -5.66 7.05 15.30
CA MET A 150 -4.47 7.71 15.86
C MET A 150 -3.74 8.59 14.82
N GLU A 151 -4.47 9.21 13.91
CA GLU A 151 -3.94 10.13 12.90
C GLU A 151 -3.19 11.31 13.54
N ALA A 152 -3.66 11.80 14.68
CA ALA A 152 -3.01 12.87 15.42
C ALA A 152 -1.58 12.49 15.87
N LEU A 153 -1.35 11.24 16.27
CA LEU A 153 -0.03 10.72 16.62
C LEU A 153 0.89 10.68 15.39
N LEU A 154 0.39 10.22 14.24
CA LEU A 154 1.13 10.22 12.98
C LEU A 154 1.54 11.63 12.56
N ILE A 155 0.62 12.60 12.65
CA ILE A 155 0.90 14.01 12.33
C ILE A 155 1.95 14.58 13.29
N ALA A 156 1.86 14.29 14.59
CA ALA A 156 2.85 14.72 15.59
C ALA A 156 4.23 14.14 15.27
N TYR A 157 4.31 12.84 14.96
CA TYR A 157 5.54 12.20 14.52
C TYR A 157 6.11 12.87 13.25
N GLY A 158 5.28 13.10 12.24
CA GLY A 158 5.68 13.74 11.00
C GLY A 158 6.25 15.16 11.23
N ARG A 159 5.62 15.95 12.10
CA ARG A 159 6.11 17.27 12.48
C ARG A 159 7.48 17.20 13.17
N GLU A 160 7.68 16.26 14.10
CA GLU A 160 8.97 16.08 14.76
C GLU A 160 10.04 15.59 13.80
N PHE A 161 9.71 14.71 12.87
CA PHE A 161 10.60 14.26 11.79
C PHE A 161 11.04 15.44 10.92
N GLN A 162 10.10 16.30 10.52
CA GLN A 162 10.37 17.48 9.68
C GLN A 162 11.15 18.59 10.38
N LYS A 163 11.08 18.69 11.71
CA LYS A 163 11.96 19.60 12.48
C LYS A 163 13.43 19.17 12.47
N ARG A 164 13.67 17.87 12.32
CA ARG A 164 15.02 17.27 12.37
C ARG A 164 15.61 17.00 10.99
N THR A 165 14.82 17.18 9.93
CA THR A 165 15.22 16.91 8.55
C THR A 165 14.70 18.01 7.62
N ASP A 166 15.30 18.13 6.44
CA ASP A 166 14.89 19.10 5.41
C ASP A 166 14.29 18.45 4.17
N TRP A 167 14.11 17.12 4.16
CA TRP A 167 13.69 16.36 2.98
C TRP A 167 12.39 16.88 2.36
N HIS A 168 11.41 17.28 3.15
CA HIS A 168 10.12 17.82 2.72
C HIS A 168 10.23 19.19 2.03
N ARG A 169 11.37 19.90 2.17
CA ARG A 169 11.63 21.21 1.55
C ARG A 169 12.33 21.10 0.20
N ARG A 170 12.93 19.94 -0.07
CA ARG A 170 13.65 19.72 -1.33
C ARG A 170 12.67 19.61 -2.48
N ARG A 171 12.99 20.25 -3.60
CA ARG A 171 12.19 20.23 -4.83
C ARG A 171 13.02 19.57 -5.94
N PRO A 172 12.37 18.91 -6.92
CA PRO A 172 13.08 18.48 -8.12
C PRO A 172 13.66 19.70 -8.83
N PRO A 173 14.79 19.55 -9.54
CA PRO A 173 15.29 20.62 -10.39
C PRO A 173 14.19 21.02 -11.38
N ALA A 174 14.04 22.33 -11.58
CA ALA A 174 13.07 22.83 -12.57
C ALA A 174 13.40 22.21 -13.93
N SER A 175 12.43 21.59 -14.58
CA SER A 175 12.56 21.15 -15.96
C SER A 175 12.82 22.40 -16.81
N LYS A 176 13.96 22.41 -17.53
CA LYS A 176 14.25 23.44 -18.54
C LYS A 176 13.31 23.26 -19.73
#